data_ecb6ecf1741b15e6fb97d627d8a9bb82
#
_entry.id   ecb6ecf1741b15e6fb97d627d8a9bb82
#
_cell.length_a   1.000
_cell.length_b   1.000
_cell.length_c   1.000
_cell.angle_alpha   90.00
_cell.angle_beta   90.00
_cell.angle_gamma   90.00
#
_symmetry.space_group_name_H-M   'P 1'
#
loop_
_entity.id
_entity.type
_entity.pdbx_description
1 polymer ?
#
loop_
_entity_poly.entity_id
_entity_poly.type
_entity_poly.pdbx_seq_one_letter_code
_entity_poly.pdbx_strand_id
1 'polypeptide(L)'
;MKYAFPDNFWWGSASSALQTEGAREGETTWDYWFAREPNRFHNGVGPQHTSTFYQNWKTDIQLLKQLNHNSFRTSISWARLIPDGIGEVNPEAVDFYNQVIDELNEQGITPFITLFHFDMPMAMQEIGGWENRDVVDAYARYAQICFELFGDRVLHWFTFNEPIVPVEGG
;
A
#
# COMPACT_ATOMS: atom_id res chain seq x y z
N MET A 1 30.85 19.26 -17.07
CA MET A 1 29.47 19.49 -17.56
C MET A 1 28.54 19.48 -16.38
N LYS A 2 27.64 20.47 -16.26
CA LYS A 2 26.51 20.38 -15.31
C LYS A 2 25.31 19.81 -16.09
N TYR A 3 24.76 18.72 -15.60
CA TYR A 3 23.51 18.18 -16.14
C TYR A 3 22.35 18.82 -15.35
N ALA A 4 21.34 19.30 -16.05
CA ALA A 4 20.10 19.80 -15.46
C ALA A 4 18.96 18.82 -15.82
N PHE A 5 18.14 18.52 -14.84
CA PHE A 5 16.88 17.80 -15.05
C PHE A 5 15.78 18.81 -15.44
N PRO A 6 14.70 18.37 -16.10
CA PRO A 6 13.54 19.23 -16.33
C PRO A 6 12.97 19.77 -15.02
N ASP A 7 12.39 20.97 -15.05
CA ASP A 7 11.84 21.62 -13.84
C ASP A 7 10.72 20.82 -13.17
N ASN A 8 10.00 19.98 -13.97
CA ASN A 8 8.93 19.11 -13.51
C ASN A 8 9.37 17.68 -13.24
N PHE A 9 10.67 17.43 -13.04
CA PHE A 9 11.17 16.10 -12.75
C PHE A 9 10.74 15.64 -11.35
N TRP A 10 10.25 14.39 -11.26
CA TRP A 10 9.86 13.78 -10.00
C TRP A 10 11.08 13.31 -9.20
N TRP A 11 11.27 13.93 -8.03
CA TRP A 11 12.27 13.52 -7.04
C TRP A 11 11.54 12.91 -5.86
N GLY A 12 11.75 11.63 -5.60
CA GLY A 12 10.99 10.96 -4.56
C GLY A 12 11.56 9.65 -4.11
N SER A 13 10.83 9.01 -3.25
CA SER A 13 11.07 7.65 -2.78
C SER A 13 9.81 6.81 -2.91
N ALA A 14 9.97 5.50 -2.73
CA ALA A 14 8.88 4.55 -2.81
C ALA A 14 8.86 3.62 -1.59
N SER A 15 7.65 3.28 -1.17
CA SER A 15 7.38 2.26 -0.17
C SER A 15 6.13 1.47 -0.53
N SER A 16 5.64 0.62 0.38
CA SER A 16 4.33 -0.03 0.28
C SER A 16 3.75 -0.27 1.67
N ALA A 17 2.43 -0.40 1.73
CA ALA A 17 1.70 -0.64 2.96
C ALA A 17 2.21 -1.89 3.69
N LEU A 18 2.31 -3.03 2.98
CA LEU A 18 2.78 -4.29 3.56
C LEU A 18 4.18 -4.17 4.16
N GLN A 19 5.08 -3.43 3.51
CA GLN A 19 6.49 -3.34 3.90
C GLN A 19 6.74 -2.31 5.00
N THR A 20 5.84 -1.35 5.22
CA THR A 20 6.14 -0.22 6.11
C THR A 20 5.08 0.09 7.16
N GLU A 21 3.81 -0.21 6.95
CA GLU A 21 2.76 0.22 7.89
C GLU A 21 2.74 -0.53 9.21
N GLY A 22 3.09 -1.83 9.22
CA GLY A 22 3.02 -2.67 10.40
C GLY A 22 1.64 -3.34 10.57
N ALA A 23 1.27 -3.64 11.81
CA ALA A 23 0.06 -4.39 12.15
C ALA A 23 -1.23 -3.77 11.58
N ARG A 24 -2.20 -4.62 11.24
CA ARG A 24 -3.52 -4.28 10.70
C ARG A 24 -4.55 -5.28 11.18
N GLU A 25 -5.84 -5.00 10.98
CA GLU A 25 -6.92 -5.91 11.34
C GLU A 25 -7.02 -7.11 10.39
N GLY A 26 -6.93 -6.85 9.07
CA GLY A 26 -7.02 -7.89 8.05
C GLY A 26 -5.75 -8.72 7.96
N GLU A 27 -5.89 -10.05 8.02
CA GLU A 27 -4.79 -10.97 7.75
C GLU A 27 -4.48 -11.00 6.25
N THR A 28 -3.20 -10.92 5.90
CA THR A 28 -2.72 -11.11 4.53
C THR A 28 -2.08 -12.47 4.34
N THR A 29 -1.86 -12.87 3.10
CA THR A 29 -1.06 -14.05 2.78
C THR A 29 0.33 -14.04 3.45
N TRP A 30 0.93 -12.86 3.63
CA TRP A 30 2.22 -12.71 4.31
C TRP A 30 2.14 -12.93 5.82
N ASP A 31 1.07 -12.50 6.48
CA ASP A 31 0.83 -12.79 7.91
C ASP A 31 0.64 -14.28 8.12
N TYR A 32 -0.14 -14.92 7.23
CA TYR A 32 -0.37 -16.36 7.23
C TYR A 32 0.93 -17.16 7.10
N TRP A 33 1.80 -16.81 6.15
CA TRP A 33 3.08 -17.48 5.96
C TRP A 33 4.07 -17.21 7.09
N PHE A 34 4.10 -15.98 7.60
CA PHE A 34 4.93 -15.65 8.75
C PHE A 34 4.57 -16.49 9.99
N ALA A 35 3.29 -16.65 10.27
CA ALA A 35 2.84 -17.46 11.41
C ALA A 35 3.25 -18.94 11.30
N ARG A 36 3.39 -19.47 10.08
CA ARG A 36 3.72 -20.88 9.82
C ARG A 36 5.22 -21.13 9.65
N GLU A 37 5.90 -20.23 8.97
CA GLU A 37 7.30 -20.38 8.59
C GLU A 37 8.12 -19.13 8.90
N PRO A 38 8.20 -18.70 10.19
CA PRO A 38 8.87 -17.45 10.56
C PRO A 38 10.36 -17.45 10.18
N ASN A 39 10.98 -18.63 10.10
CA ASN A 39 12.40 -18.78 9.73
C ASN A 39 12.68 -18.43 8.25
N ARG A 40 11.67 -18.33 7.41
CA ARG A 40 11.82 -17.83 6.03
C ARG A 40 11.92 -16.32 5.97
N PHE A 41 11.55 -15.63 7.03
CA PHE A 41 11.64 -14.18 7.12
C PHE A 41 12.96 -13.77 7.74
N HIS A 42 13.59 -12.75 7.16
CA HIS A 42 14.90 -12.29 7.62
C HIS A 42 14.85 -11.91 9.10
N ASN A 43 15.73 -12.51 9.89
CA ASN A 43 15.79 -12.37 11.35
C ASN A 43 14.47 -12.69 12.09
N GLY A 44 13.53 -13.43 11.48
CA GLY A 44 12.23 -13.72 12.07
C GLY A 44 11.35 -12.48 12.25
N VAL A 45 11.54 -11.46 11.42
CA VAL A 45 10.74 -10.23 11.46
C VAL A 45 9.62 -10.34 10.45
N GLY A 46 8.38 -10.35 10.92
CA GLY A 46 7.18 -10.45 10.10
C GLY A 46 6.58 -9.09 9.72
N PRO A 47 5.53 -9.11 8.89
CA PRO A 47 4.91 -7.89 8.37
C PRO A 47 4.25 -7.01 9.43
N GLN A 48 4.06 -7.53 10.65
CA GLN A 48 3.52 -6.78 11.79
C GLN A 48 4.57 -5.86 12.45
N HIS A 49 5.86 -6.14 12.24
CA HIS A 49 6.99 -5.40 12.80
C HIS A 49 7.85 -4.83 11.66
N THR A 50 7.35 -3.78 11.04
CA THR A 50 8.03 -3.05 9.96
C THR A 50 8.55 -1.70 10.45
N SER A 51 8.67 -0.71 9.58
CA SER A 51 9.07 0.65 9.98
C SER A 51 7.96 1.45 10.70
N THR A 52 6.80 0.82 10.93
CA THR A 52 5.67 1.41 11.69
C THR A 52 5.12 2.72 11.10
N PHE A 53 5.07 2.82 9.78
CA PHE A 53 4.56 4.00 9.07
C PHE A 53 3.14 4.37 9.51
N TYR A 54 2.28 3.38 9.79
CA TYR A 54 0.92 3.65 10.30
C TYR A 54 0.90 4.53 11.55
N GLN A 55 1.92 4.45 12.39
CA GLN A 55 2.02 5.23 13.63
C GLN A 55 2.85 6.51 13.45
N ASN A 56 3.84 6.48 12.55
CA ASN A 56 4.86 7.53 12.42
C ASN A 56 4.72 8.37 11.14
N TRP A 57 3.68 8.18 10.35
CA TRP A 57 3.53 8.77 9.01
C TRP A 57 3.74 10.29 8.96
N LYS A 58 3.33 11.03 10.01
CA LYS A 58 3.56 12.49 10.07
C LYS A 58 5.04 12.83 10.09
N THR A 59 5.80 12.12 10.91
CA THR A 59 7.25 12.31 10.99
C THR A 59 7.92 11.90 9.69
N ASP A 60 7.50 10.78 9.11
CA ASP A 60 8.07 10.27 7.88
C ASP A 60 7.81 11.21 6.69
N ILE A 61 6.60 11.79 6.58
CA ILE A 61 6.29 12.79 5.55
C ILE A 61 7.13 14.07 5.74
N GLN A 62 7.34 14.51 6.99
CA GLN A 62 8.22 15.65 7.27
C GLN A 62 9.66 15.37 6.85
N LEU A 63 10.16 14.13 7.02
CA LEU A 63 11.49 13.73 6.53
C LEU A 63 11.57 13.78 5.00
N LEU A 64 10.51 13.32 4.29
CA LEU A 64 10.43 13.46 2.83
C LEU A 64 10.56 14.93 2.41
N LYS A 65 9.85 15.82 3.10
CA LYS A 65 9.94 17.27 2.84
C LYS A 65 11.34 17.83 3.09
N GLN A 66 11.99 17.45 4.18
CA GLN A 66 13.36 17.88 4.50
C GLN A 66 14.37 17.41 3.46
N LEU A 67 14.13 16.25 2.83
CA LEU A 67 14.93 15.71 1.74
C LEU A 67 14.59 16.33 0.37
N ASN A 68 13.72 17.35 0.33
CA ASN A 68 13.24 18.01 -0.88
C ASN A 68 12.55 17.05 -1.88
N HIS A 69 11.86 16.05 -1.38
CA HIS A 69 11.01 15.22 -2.25
C HIS A 69 9.81 16.04 -2.73
N ASN A 70 9.42 15.84 -3.99
CA ASN A 70 8.19 16.38 -4.59
C ASN A 70 7.23 15.28 -5.02
N SER A 71 7.59 14.01 -4.76
CA SER A 71 6.77 12.84 -5.02
C SER A 71 7.04 11.73 -4.01
N PHE A 72 6.01 10.95 -3.70
CA PHE A 72 6.13 9.76 -2.85
C PHE A 72 5.19 8.67 -3.35
N ARG A 73 5.74 7.48 -3.61
CA ARG A 73 4.94 6.31 -3.96
C ARG A 73 4.72 5.46 -2.72
N THR A 74 3.49 5.07 -2.48
CA THR A 74 3.12 4.05 -1.50
C THR A 74 1.94 3.22 -2.02
N SER A 75 1.37 2.36 -1.20
CA SER A 75 0.16 1.60 -1.53
C SER A 75 -0.93 1.79 -0.48
N ILE A 76 -2.18 1.50 -0.86
CA ILE A 76 -3.28 1.29 0.08
C ILE A 76 -3.33 -0.22 0.34
N SER A 77 -3.36 -0.63 1.60
CA SER A 77 -3.51 -2.04 1.94
C SER A 77 -4.95 -2.48 1.75
N TRP A 78 -5.16 -3.43 0.83
CA TRP A 78 -6.49 -4.02 0.63
C TRP A 78 -7.02 -4.65 1.91
N ALA A 79 -6.19 -5.43 2.60
CA ALA A 79 -6.57 -6.08 3.86
C ALA A 79 -6.80 -5.10 5.03
N ARG A 80 -6.22 -3.89 5.01
CA ARG A 80 -6.53 -2.84 5.99
C ARG A 80 -7.83 -2.14 5.64
N LEU A 81 -8.05 -1.82 4.37
CA LEU A 81 -9.22 -1.07 3.91
C LEU A 81 -10.48 -1.93 3.93
N ILE A 82 -10.38 -3.20 3.51
CA ILE A 82 -11.47 -4.19 3.49
C ILE A 82 -10.91 -5.51 4.02
N PRO A 83 -11.01 -5.77 5.35
CA PRO A 83 -10.29 -6.87 6.01
C PRO A 83 -10.54 -8.27 5.45
N ASP A 84 -11.76 -8.54 4.98
CA ASP A 84 -12.15 -9.80 4.32
C ASP A 84 -12.09 -9.74 2.78
N GLY A 85 -11.67 -8.60 2.23
CA GLY A 85 -11.53 -8.36 0.79
C GLY A 85 -12.82 -7.96 0.06
N ILE A 86 -14.00 -8.19 0.60
CA ILE A 86 -15.31 -7.94 -0.04
C ILE A 86 -16.34 -7.26 0.85
N GLY A 87 -16.15 -7.24 2.18
CA GLY A 87 -17.09 -6.76 3.16
C GLY A 87 -17.18 -5.24 3.27
N GLU A 88 -17.35 -4.79 4.49
CA GLU A 88 -17.43 -3.36 4.80
C GLU A 88 -16.05 -2.71 4.79
N VAL A 89 -16.04 -1.43 4.42
CA VAL A 89 -14.84 -0.60 4.44
C VAL A 89 -14.53 -0.23 5.90
N ASN A 90 -13.30 -0.45 6.33
CA ASN A 90 -12.83 -0.07 7.67
C ASN A 90 -12.69 1.46 7.76
N PRO A 91 -13.50 2.14 8.60
CA PRO A 91 -13.48 3.59 8.70
C PRO A 91 -12.16 4.14 9.26
N GLU A 92 -11.47 3.40 10.13
CA GLU A 92 -10.16 3.82 10.66
C GLU A 92 -9.09 3.81 9.56
N ALA A 93 -9.17 2.85 8.64
CA ALA A 93 -8.29 2.81 7.47
C ALA A 93 -8.56 3.99 6.53
N VAL A 94 -9.82 4.32 6.31
CA VAL A 94 -10.21 5.48 5.48
C VAL A 94 -9.66 6.77 6.09
N ASP A 95 -9.83 6.96 7.39
CA ASP A 95 -9.34 8.15 8.10
C ASP A 95 -7.80 8.24 8.02
N PHE A 96 -7.11 7.12 8.19
CA PHE A 96 -5.64 7.06 8.07
C PHE A 96 -5.16 7.47 6.68
N TYR A 97 -5.68 6.85 5.62
CA TYR A 97 -5.26 7.16 4.26
C TYR A 97 -5.65 8.57 3.83
N ASN A 98 -6.79 9.09 4.28
CA ASN A 98 -7.17 10.48 4.07
C ASN A 98 -6.11 11.43 4.67
N GLN A 99 -5.74 11.22 5.94
CA GLN A 99 -4.75 12.06 6.60
C GLN A 99 -3.38 12.00 5.93
N VAL A 100 -2.94 10.81 5.51
CA VAL A 100 -1.66 10.64 4.79
C VAL A 100 -1.66 11.38 3.44
N ILE A 101 -2.73 11.22 2.66
CA ILE A 101 -2.87 11.86 1.33
C ILE A 101 -2.96 13.38 1.47
N ASP A 102 -3.74 13.86 2.43
CA ASP A 102 -3.89 15.28 2.68
C ASP A 102 -2.56 15.92 3.10
N GLU A 103 -1.84 15.33 4.05
CA GLU A 103 -0.52 15.82 4.47
C GLU A 103 0.49 15.82 3.32
N LEU A 104 0.55 14.77 2.50
CA LEU A 104 1.43 14.75 1.33
C LEU A 104 1.15 15.94 0.40
N ASN A 105 -0.12 16.17 0.07
CA ASN A 105 -0.53 17.28 -0.78
C ASN A 105 -0.24 18.64 -0.14
N GLU A 106 -0.49 18.82 1.15
CA GLU A 106 -0.18 20.04 1.90
C GLU A 106 1.33 20.35 1.92
N GLN A 107 2.17 19.32 2.00
CA GLN A 107 3.62 19.48 1.92
C GLN A 107 4.14 19.68 0.47
N GLY A 108 3.27 19.65 -0.53
CA GLY A 108 3.64 19.74 -1.95
C GLY A 108 4.35 18.48 -2.46
N ILE A 109 4.05 17.32 -1.87
CA ILE A 109 4.57 16.02 -2.28
C ILE A 109 3.45 15.27 -2.98
N THR A 110 3.58 15.05 -4.28
CA THR A 110 2.57 14.36 -5.08
C THR A 110 2.48 12.88 -4.70
N PRO A 111 1.30 12.38 -4.27
CA PRO A 111 1.10 10.98 -3.98
C PRO A 111 0.99 10.15 -5.28
N PHE A 112 1.73 9.05 -5.33
CA PHE A 112 1.61 7.97 -6.30
C PHE A 112 1.13 6.73 -5.56
N ILE A 113 -0.09 6.29 -5.82
CA ILE A 113 -0.72 5.22 -5.05
C ILE A 113 -0.78 3.92 -5.86
N THR A 114 -0.28 2.84 -5.25
CA THR A 114 -0.41 1.48 -5.78
C THR A 114 -1.60 0.80 -5.12
N LEU A 115 -2.48 0.19 -5.91
CA LEU A 115 -3.65 -0.51 -5.39
C LEU A 115 -3.29 -1.88 -4.81
N PHE A 116 -2.46 -2.66 -5.51
CA PHE A 116 -2.02 -3.96 -5.03
C PHE A 116 -0.50 -4.05 -4.93
N HIS A 117 0.00 -4.33 -3.71
CA HIS A 117 1.41 -4.51 -3.44
C HIS A 117 1.65 -5.72 -2.53
N PHE A 118 1.22 -6.91 -3.01
CA PHE A 118 1.38 -8.23 -2.39
C PHE A 118 0.58 -8.48 -1.11
N ASP A 119 -0.33 -7.62 -0.75
CA ASP A 119 -1.11 -7.65 0.48
C ASP A 119 -2.54 -8.19 0.27
N MET A 120 -2.66 -9.32 -0.43
CA MET A 120 -3.94 -9.99 -0.63
C MET A 120 -4.55 -10.38 0.73
N PRO A 121 -5.83 -10.01 1.00
CA PRO A 121 -6.53 -10.51 2.17
C PRO A 121 -6.56 -12.04 2.17
N MET A 122 -6.30 -12.67 3.32
CA MET A 122 -6.24 -14.13 3.41
C MET A 122 -7.56 -14.78 2.98
N ALA A 123 -8.70 -14.16 3.29
CA ALA A 123 -10.01 -14.64 2.84
C ALA A 123 -10.12 -14.71 1.29
N MET A 124 -9.45 -13.83 0.56
CA MET A 124 -9.41 -13.90 -0.90
C MET A 124 -8.49 -15.03 -1.39
N GLN A 125 -7.39 -15.28 -0.69
CA GLN A 125 -6.53 -16.42 -0.99
C GLN A 125 -7.24 -17.77 -0.74
N GLU A 126 -8.02 -17.89 0.33
CA GLU A 126 -8.76 -19.12 0.69
C GLU A 126 -9.78 -19.54 -0.35
N ILE A 127 -10.36 -18.59 -1.09
CA ILE A 127 -11.28 -18.90 -2.20
C ILE A 127 -10.57 -19.10 -3.55
N GLY A 128 -9.22 -19.11 -3.59
CA GLY A 128 -8.43 -19.44 -4.77
C GLY A 128 -7.55 -18.30 -5.32
N GLY A 129 -7.46 -17.16 -4.62
CA GLY A 129 -6.58 -16.07 -5.01
C GLY A 129 -6.79 -15.59 -6.45
N TRP A 130 -5.73 -15.22 -7.14
CA TRP A 130 -5.81 -14.71 -8.51
C TRP A 130 -6.25 -15.74 -9.57
N GLU A 131 -6.33 -17.03 -9.22
CA GLU A 131 -6.87 -18.06 -10.10
C GLU A 131 -8.41 -18.09 -10.09
N ASN A 132 -9.06 -17.47 -9.10
CA ASN A 132 -10.51 -17.38 -9.00
C ASN A 132 -11.02 -16.05 -9.57
N ARG A 133 -12.00 -16.14 -10.50
CA ARG A 133 -12.61 -14.96 -11.12
C ARG A 133 -13.29 -14.04 -10.09
N ASP A 134 -13.88 -14.59 -9.04
CA ASP A 134 -14.55 -13.81 -7.99
C ASP A 134 -13.57 -12.87 -7.26
N VAL A 135 -12.30 -13.28 -7.12
CA VAL A 135 -11.24 -12.43 -6.53
C VAL A 135 -10.89 -11.26 -7.45
N VAL A 136 -10.92 -11.48 -8.77
CA VAL A 136 -10.71 -10.40 -9.74
C VAL A 136 -11.83 -9.36 -9.66
N ASP A 137 -13.07 -9.82 -9.50
CA ASP A 137 -14.24 -8.94 -9.37
C ASP A 137 -14.23 -8.21 -8.00
N ALA A 138 -13.80 -8.88 -6.92
CA ALA A 138 -13.56 -8.27 -5.62
C ALA A 138 -12.47 -7.18 -5.68
N TYR A 139 -11.37 -7.45 -6.38
CA TYR A 139 -10.32 -6.46 -6.62
C TYR A 139 -10.81 -5.25 -7.41
N ALA A 140 -11.61 -5.46 -8.44
CA ALA A 140 -12.21 -4.36 -9.21
C ALA A 140 -13.11 -3.47 -8.33
N ARG A 141 -13.89 -4.09 -7.41
CA ARG A 141 -14.67 -3.35 -6.42
C ARG A 141 -13.78 -2.58 -5.44
N TYR A 142 -12.73 -3.20 -4.92
CA TYR A 142 -11.75 -2.52 -4.06
C TYR A 142 -11.14 -1.31 -4.76
N ALA A 143 -10.71 -1.47 -6.02
CA ALA A 143 -10.16 -0.38 -6.81
C ALA A 143 -11.16 0.77 -7.00
N GLN A 144 -12.43 0.45 -7.27
CA GLN A 144 -13.50 1.44 -7.36
C GLN A 144 -13.67 2.21 -6.05
N ILE A 145 -13.70 1.52 -4.91
CA ILE A 145 -13.79 2.13 -3.58
C ILE A 145 -12.61 3.09 -3.35
N CYS A 146 -11.38 2.68 -3.69
CA CYS A 146 -10.22 3.55 -3.57
C CYS A 146 -10.35 4.82 -4.41
N PHE A 147 -10.84 4.70 -5.65
CA PHE A 147 -11.06 5.87 -6.51
C PHE A 147 -12.17 6.79 -6.00
N GLU A 148 -13.24 6.23 -5.44
CA GLU A 148 -14.33 7.01 -4.84
C GLU A 148 -13.89 7.77 -3.58
N LEU A 149 -13.04 7.15 -2.74
CA LEU A 149 -12.59 7.72 -1.48
C LEU A 149 -11.44 8.73 -1.64
N PHE A 150 -10.55 8.52 -2.59
CA PHE A 150 -9.28 9.25 -2.66
C PHE A 150 -8.98 9.87 -4.03
N GLY A 151 -9.77 9.58 -5.07
CA GLY A 151 -9.49 10.00 -6.44
C GLY A 151 -9.64 11.50 -6.68
N ASP A 152 -10.25 12.25 -5.78
CA ASP A 152 -10.30 13.70 -5.80
C ASP A 152 -8.94 14.36 -5.48
N ARG A 153 -8.04 13.65 -4.80
CA ARG A 153 -6.73 14.13 -4.31
C ARG A 153 -5.53 13.33 -4.81
N VAL A 154 -5.77 12.15 -5.36
CA VAL A 154 -4.73 11.29 -5.96
C VAL A 154 -4.92 11.22 -7.46
N LEU A 155 -3.95 11.72 -8.23
CA LEU A 155 -3.99 11.75 -9.70
C LEU A 155 -3.17 10.62 -10.35
N HIS A 156 -2.30 9.97 -9.58
CA HIS A 156 -1.37 8.97 -10.11
C HIS A 156 -1.57 7.62 -9.42
N TRP A 157 -2.04 6.64 -10.20
CA TRP A 157 -2.37 5.31 -9.72
C TRP A 157 -1.56 4.23 -10.44
N PHE A 158 -1.12 3.23 -9.67
CA PHE A 158 -0.60 1.98 -10.19
C PHE A 158 -1.56 0.86 -9.80
N THR A 159 -1.94 0.02 -10.74
CA THR A 159 -2.87 -1.09 -10.44
C THR A 159 -2.18 -2.20 -9.67
N PHE A 160 -0.98 -2.61 -10.12
CA PHE A 160 -0.20 -3.67 -9.52
C PHE A 160 1.26 -3.28 -9.38
N ASN A 161 1.88 -3.73 -8.29
CA ASN A 161 3.32 -3.82 -8.20
C ASN A 161 3.77 -5.19 -8.72
N GLU A 162 4.72 -5.20 -9.66
CA GLU A 162 5.38 -6.42 -10.17
C GLU A 162 4.40 -7.56 -10.47
N PRO A 163 3.49 -7.41 -11.45
CA PRO A 163 2.40 -8.36 -11.66
C PRO A 163 2.85 -9.79 -11.98
N ILE A 164 4.11 -9.98 -12.35
CA ILE A 164 4.70 -11.30 -12.59
C ILE A 164 4.94 -12.07 -11.27
N VAL A 165 5.20 -11.38 -10.16
CA VAL A 165 5.55 -12.02 -8.89
C VAL A 165 4.40 -12.86 -8.34
N PRO A 166 3.14 -12.40 -8.31
CA PRO A 166 2.02 -13.26 -7.93
C PRO A 166 1.79 -14.46 -8.85
N VAL A 167 2.22 -14.37 -10.11
CA VAL A 167 2.07 -15.48 -11.09
C VAL A 167 3.14 -16.54 -10.90
N GLU A 168 4.38 -16.15 -10.56
CA GLU A 168 5.51 -17.07 -10.43
C GLU A 168 5.69 -17.60 -8.99
N GLY A 169 5.27 -16.87 -7.99
CA GLY A 169 5.55 -17.16 -6.57
C GLY A 169 4.33 -17.24 -5.66
N GLY A 170 3.14 -17.08 -6.22
CA GLY A 170 1.87 -16.94 -5.48
C GLY A 170 1.18 -18.24 -5.07
#